data_9c7122f5550059d18ef0e0f75b255a9c
#
_entry.id   9c7122f5550059d18ef0e0f75b255a9c
#
_cell.length_a   1.000
_cell.length_b   1.000
_cell.length_c   1.000
_cell.angle_alpha   90.00
_cell.angle_beta   90.00
_cell.angle_gamma   90.00
#
_symmetry.space_group_name_H-M   'P 1'
#
loop_
_entity.id
_entity.type
_entity.pdbx_description
1 polymer ?
#
loop_
_entity_poly.entity_id
_entity_poly.type
_entity_poly.pdbx_seq_one_letter_code
_entity_poly.pdbx_strand_id
1 'polypeptide(L)'
;MATWVGWVLTTAFLAIAGYSVARLCAAARPGSPDYTGGHRAVDTAHATTATGMAVMCSPVGGPLPAAGWVALFTLVTGWFLGAAVLRGGRAPIGWHGPDWQHAAAGLGMLYMLLAVPHTAHSMSTPWTGPHTGQAALPALGWAFVVFFAFQTVLLGPAVLRGARGPGLLADTRVAAACQLTMAAGTGYLIFVTL
;
A
#
# COMPACT_ATOMS: atom_id res chain seq x y z
N MET A 1 0.20 17.37 -10.31
CA MET A 1 -0.05 17.49 -8.84
C MET A 1 0.77 18.65 -8.29
N ALA A 2 0.25 19.44 -7.33
CA ALA A 2 1.03 20.52 -6.71
C ALA A 2 2.15 19.93 -5.84
N THR A 3 3.34 20.53 -5.83
CA THR A 3 4.53 20.03 -5.13
C THR A 3 4.29 19.81 -3.62
N TRP A 4 3.51 20.68 -2.98
CA TRP A 4 3.19 20.55 -1.56
C TRP A 4 2.33 19.29 -1.27
N VAL A 5 1.41 18.93 -2.18
CA VAL A 5 0.61 17.68 -2.07
C VAL A 5 1.54 16.47 -2.13
N GLY A 6 2.53 16.50 -3.05
CA GLY A 6 3.55 15.45 -3.13
C GLY A 6 4.28 15.25 -1.81
N TRP A 7 4.73 16.33 -1.18
CA TRP A 7 5.42 16.24 0.12
C TRP A 7 4.51 15.74 1.25
N VAL A 8 3.24 16.20 1.30
CA VAL A 8 2.28 15.71 2.31
C VAL A 8 2.04 14.23 2.16
N LEU A 9 1.79 13.74 0.95
CA LEU A 9 1.58 12.31 0.70
C LEU A 9 2.85 11.50 0.99
N THR A 10 4.02 11.97 0.54
CA THR A 10 5.30 11.32 0.84
C THR A 10 5.51 11.16 2.35
N THR A 11 5.30 12.23 3.12
CA THR A 11 5.43 12.19 4.58
C THR A 11 4.43 11.23 5.23
N ALA A 12 3.17 11.26 4.79
CA ALA A 12 2.15 10.35 5.29
C ALA A 12 2.51 8.87 5.04
N PHE A 13 2.95 8.54 3.83
CA PHE A 13 3.35 7.17 3.50
C PHE A 13 4.64 6.74 4.21
N LEU A 14 5.61 7.62 4.38
CA LEU A 14 6.81 7.32 5.19
C LEU A 14 6.45 7.08 6.66
N ALA A 15 5.49 7.82 7.21
CA ALA A 15 5.00 7.58 8.58
C ALA A 15 4.33 6.19 8.69
N ILE A 16 3.53 5.77 7.69
CA ILE A 16 2.93 4.43 7.64
C ILE A 16 4.00 3.35 7.51
N ALA A 17 4.99 3.55 6.64
CA ALA A 17 6.12 2.62 6.50
C ALA A 17 6.89 2.47 7.82
N GLY A 18 7.21 3.58 8.48
CA GLY A 18 7.88 3.60 9.78
C GLY A 18 7.06 2.92 10.87
N TYR A 19 5.75 3.15 10.90
CA TYR A 19 4.84 2.46 11.82
C TYR A 19 4.85 0.93 11.59
N SER A 20 4.77 0.47 10.35
CA SER A 20 4.79 -0.96 10.02
C SER A 20 6.13 -1.61 10.37
N VAL A 21 7.25 -0.93 10.12
CA VAL A 21 8.59 -1.38 10.53
C VAL A 21 8.71 -1.42 12.07
N ALA A 22 8.23 -0.40 12.77
CA ALA A 22 8.25 -0.39 14.24
C ALA A 22 7.46 -1.57 14.84
N ARG A 23 6.33 -1.94 14.22
CA ARG A 23 5.57 -3.14 14.60
C ARG A 23 6.33 -4.42 14.35
N LEU A 24 6.99 -4.56 13.18
CA LEU A 24 7.85 -5.70 12.89
C LEU A 24 8.99 -5.85 13.92
N CYS A 25 9.62 -4.73 14.29
CA CYS A 25 10.68 -4.72 15.30
C CYS A 25 10.15 -5.05 16.71
N ALA A 26 8.98 -4.53 17.07
CA ALA A 26 8.35 -4.85 18.35
C ALA A 26 7.97 -6.33 18.47
N ALA A 27 7.48 -6.90 17.37
CA ALA A 27 7.10 -8.30 17.27
C ALA A 27 8.28 -9.28 17.27
N ALA A 28 9.47 -8.82 16.92
CA ALA A 28 10.69 -9.64 16.99
C ALA A 28 11.20 -9.84 18.43
N ARG A 29 10.63 -9.13 19.42
CA ARG A 29 11.01 -9.24 20.83
C ARG A 29 10.45 -10.53 21.45
N PRO A 30 11.23 -11.25 22.27
CA PRO A 30 10.75 -12.42 22.99
C PRO A 30 9.56 -12.07 23.90
N GLY A 31 8.50 -12.89 23.86
CA GLY A 31 7.32 -12.72 24.73
C GLY A 31 6.16 -11.95 24.11
N SER A 32 6.14 -11.70 22.81
CA SER A 32 5.01 -11.12 22.08
C SER A 32 4.06 -12.24 21.61
N PRO A 33 3.05 -12.69 22.40
CA PRO A 33 2.28 -13.91 22.13
C PRO A 33 1.33 -13.79 20.97
N ASP A 34 0.94 -12.59 20.56
CA ASP A 34 -0.16 -12.36 19.61
C ASP A 34 0.30 -12.06 18.17
N TYR A 35 1.60 -12.16 17.88
CA TYR A 35 2.15 -11.80 16.60
C TYR A 35 2.55 -13.01 15.76
N THR A 36 1.65 -13.48 14.93
CA THR A 36 1.85 -14.64 14.05
C THR A 36 2.64 -14.30 12.79
N GLY A 37 3.13 -15.32 12.06
CA GLY A 37 3.80 -15.14 10.76
C GLY A 37 2.94 -14.42 9.72
N GLY A 38 1.61 -14.58 9.78
CA GLY A 38 0.67 -13.86 8.91
C GLY A 38 0.71 -12.34 9.15
N HIS A 39 0.80 -11.92 10.40
CA HIS A 39 0.93 -10.51 10.76
C HIS A 39 2.25 -9.91 10.24
N ARG A 40 3.36 -10.65 10.33
CA ARG A 40 4.65 -10.21 9.80
C ARG A 40 4.60 -9.99 8.30
N ALA A 41 3.97 -10.92 7.55
CA ALA A 41 3.81 -10.78 6.10
C ALA A 41 3.01 -9.52 5.74
N VAL A 42 1.92 -9.25 6.46
CA VAL A 42 1.09 -8.05 6.25
C VAL A 42 1.85 -6.76 6.56
N ASP A 43 2.53 -6.69 7.71
CA ASP A 43 3.30 -5.48 8.06
C ASP A 43 4.48 -5.26 7.10
N THR A 44 5.11 -6.34 6.60
CA THR A 44 6.13 -6.24 5.54
C THR A 44 5.53 -5.68 4.25
N ALA A 45 4.34 -6.18 3.85
CA ALA A 45 3.65 -5.67 2.68
C ALA A 45 3.25 -4.19 2.84
N HIS A 46 2.74 -3.80 4.01
CA HIS A 46 2.40 -2.41 4.30
C HIS A 46 3.63 -1.50 4.26
N ALA A 47 4.75 -1.92 4.88
CA ALA A 47 6.00 -1.17 4.82
C ALA A 47 6.49 -1.00 3.38
N THR A 48 6.46 -2.09 2.60
CA THR A 48 6.89 -2.08 1.19
C THR A 48 5.99 -1.21 0.32
N THR A 49 4.67 -1.38 0.43
CA THR A 49 3.69 -0.63 -0.35
C THR A 49 3.73 0.86 0.00
N ALA A 50 3.75 1.20 1.30
CA ALA A 50 3.84 2.58 1.74
C ALA A 50 5.15 3.25 1.31
N THR A 51 6.28 2.52 1.33
CA THR A 51 7.56 3.03 0.81
C THR A 51 7.48 3.28 -0.69
N GLY A 52 6.91 2.36 -1.48
CA GLY A 52 6.70 2.54 -2.91
C GLY A 52 5.82 3.76 -3.23
N MET A 53 4.72 3.93 -2.48
CA MET A 53 3.83 5.09 -2.63
C MET A 53 4.54 6.40 -2.24
N ALA A 54 5.35 6.39 -1.17
CA ALA A 54 6.16 7.55 -0.78
C ALA A 54 7.10 7.96 -1.89
N VAL A 55 7.78 7.00 -2.53
CA VAL A 55 8.68 7.24 -3.67
C VAL A 55 7.91 7.81 -4.87
N MET A 56 6.75 7.25 -5.19
CA MET A 56 5.92 7.72 -6.31
C MET A 56 5.39 9.14 -6.08
N CYS A 57 5.06 9.50 -4.85
CA CYS A 57 4.61 10.86 -4.51
C CYS A 57 5.76 11.84 -4.36
N SER A 58 6.99 11.35 -4.14
CA SER A 58 8.16 12.17 -3.85
C SER A 58 8.52 13.09 -5.02
N PRO A 59 8.61 14.40 -4.80
CA PRO A 59 9.07 15.32 -5.83
C PRO A 59 10.54 15.11 -6.27
N VAL A 60 11.30 14.35 -5.50
CA VAL A 60 12.72 14.04 -5.79
C VAL A 60 12.94 12.63 -6.32
N GLY A 61 11.84 11.84 -6.45
CA GLY A 61 11.93 10.44 -6.89
C GLY A 61 12.42 9.49 -5.79
N GLY A 62 13.00 8.37 -6.16
CA GLY A 62 13.42 7.31 -5.25
C GLY A 62 14.70 6.57 -5.65
N PRO A 63 15.24 5.75 -4.73
CA PRO A 63 16.55 5.12 -4.89
C PRO A 63 16.58 3.91 -5.82
N LEU A 64 15.41 3.30 -6.12
CA LEU A 64 15.34 2.11 -6.96
C LEU A 64 14.83 2.44 -8.36
N PRO A 65 15.35 1.77 -9.40
CA PRO A 65 14.77 1.85 -10.74
C PRO A 65 13.37 1.21 -10.79
N ALA A 66 12.56 1.59 -11.77
CA ALA A 66 11.20 1.07 -11.95
C ALA A 66 11.16 -0.48 -11.97
N ALA A 67 12.13 -1.13 -12.61
CA ALA A 67 12.24 -2.58 -12.63
C ALA A 67 12.38 -3.21 -11.23
N GLY A 68 13.09 -2.56 -10.32
CA GLY A 68 13.21 -3.01 -8.93
C GLY A 68 11.87 -2.98 -8.20
N TRP A 69 11.09 -1.91 -8.39
CA TRP A 69 9.74 -1.80 -7.85
C TRP A 69 8.78 -2.82 -8.46
N VAL A 70 8.84 -3.05 -9.78
CA VAL A 70 8.04 -4.08 -10.46
C VAL A 70 8.35 -5.46 -9.87
N ALA A 71 9.62 -5.82 -9.73
CA ALA A 71 10.02 -7.10 -9.12
C ALA A 71 9.48 -7.24 -7.68
N LEU A 72 9.65 -6.21 -6.87
CA LEU A 72 9.20 -6.20 -5.47
C LEU A 72 7.68 -6.36 -5.36
N PHE A 73 6.90 -5.59 -6.12
CA PHE A 73 5.44 -5.70 -6.09
C PHE A 73 4.94 -7.00 -6.72
N THR A 74 5.65 -7.57 -7.69
CA THR A 74 5.32 -8.89 -8.22
C THR A 74 5.47 -9.97 -7.14
N LEU A 75 6.54 -9.93 -6.34
CA LEU A 75 6.74 -10.87 -5.24
C LEU A 75 5.68 -10.70 -4.15
N VAL A 76 5.39 -9.47 -3.72
CA VAL A 76 4.37 -9.20 -2.71
C VAL A 76 2.99 -9.64 -3.18
N THR A 77 2.61 -9.28 -4.41
CA THR A 77 1.32 -9.67 -5.01
C THR A 77 1.21 -11.19 -5.12
N GLY A 78 2.25 -11.85 -5.64
CA GLY A 78 2.29 -13.31 -5.80
C GLY A 78 2.17 -14.04 -4.45
N TRP A 79 2.82 -13.53 -3.42
CA TRP A 79 2.70 -14.07 -2.06
C TRP A 79 1.26 -14.03 -1.54
N PHE A 80 0.61 -12.85 -1.60
CA PHE A 80 -0.75 -12.69 -1.09
C PHE A 80 -1.79 -13.38 -1.96
N LEU A 81 -1.61 -13.41 -3.28
CA LEU A 81 -2.49 -14.15 -4.18
C LEU A 81 -2.38 -15.66 -3.90
N GLY A 82 -1.17 -16.18 -3.76
CA GLY A 82 -0.94 -17.58 -3.36
C GLY A 82 -1.57 -17.88 -2.00
N ALA A 83 -1.38 -17.02 -1.01
CA ALA A 83 -1.98 -17.17 0.31
C ALA A 83 -3.52 -17.16 0.25
N ALA A 84 -4.12 -16.26 -0.52
CA ALA A 84 -5.57 -16.18 -0.71
C ALA A 84 -6.14 -17.45 -1.34
N VAL A 85 -5.47 -18.00 -2.35
CA VAL A 85 -5.88 -19.25 -3.01
C VAL A 85 -5.72 -20.44 -2.06
N LEU A 86 -4.58 -20.58 -1.40
CA LEU A 86 -4.29 -21.72 -0.51
C LEU A 86 -5.18 -21.74 0.74
N ARG A 87 -5.54 -20.56 1.27
CA ARG A 87 -6.42 -20.42 2.45
C ARG A 87 -7.91 -20.39 2.10
N GLY A 88 -8.26 -20.51 0.82
CA GLY A 88 -9.65 -20.44 0.36
C GLY A 88 -10.34 -19.11 0.68
N GLY A 89 -9.62 -18.02 0.66
CA GLY A 89 -10.15 -16.68 0.95
C GLY A 89 -10.49 -16.42 2.43
N ARG A 90 -10.19 -17.37 3.34
CA ARG A 90 -10.40 -17.17 4.77
C ARG A 90 -9.47 -16.08 5.27
N ALA A 91 -10.05 -15.01 5.83
CA ALA A 91 -9.26 -13.97 6.48
C ALA A 91 -8.46 -14.57 7.64
N PRO A 92 -7.18 -14.21 7.81
CA PRO A 92 -6.47 -14.48 9.04
C PRO A 92 -7.28 -13.90 10.22
N ILE A 93 -7.31 -14.61 11.33
CA ILE A 93 -7.97 -14.12 12.55
C ILE A 93 -7.21 -12.85 12.98
N GLY A 94 -7.88 -11.70 12.88
CA GLY A 94 -7.31 -10.41 13.24
C GLY A 94 -7.74 -9.25 12.34
N TRP A 95 -7.25 -8.08 12.66
CA TRP A 95 -7.60 -6.76 12.09
C TRP A 95 -6.91 -6.40 10.78
N HIS A 96 -6.22 -7.34 10.13
CA HIS A 96 -5.42 -7.08 8.92
C HIS A 96 -6.17 -7.19 7.59
N GLY A 97 -7.42 -7.58 7.61
CA GLY A 97 -8.17 -7.84 6.38
C GLY A 97 -7.73 -9.13 5.65
N PRO A 98 -8.45 -9.55 4.64
CA PRO A 98 -8.16 -10.76 3.89
C PRO A 98 -6.97 -10.60 2.94
N ASP A 99 -6.24 -11.70 2.68
CA ASP A 99 -5.06 -11.73 1.81
C ASP A 99 -5.32 -11.16 0.40
N TRP A 100 -6.53 -11.34 -0.15
CA TRP A 100 -6.88 -10.81 -1.46
C TRP A 100 -6.88 -9.26 -1.55
N GLN A 101 -7.13 -8.56 -0.43
CA GLN A 101 -7.03 -7.09 -0.41
C GLN A 101 -5.57 -6.63 -0.60
N HIS A 102 -4.63 -7.32 0.04
CA HIS A 102 -3.20 -7.04 -0.14
C HIS A 102 -2.71 -7.41 -1.54
N ALA A 103 -3.23 -8.52 -2.10
CA ALA A 103 -2.97 -8.88 -3.49
C ALA A 103 -3.50 -7.80 -4.45
N ALA A 104 -4.73 -7.30 -4.23
CA ALA A 104 -5.31 -6.23 -5.04
C ALA A 104 -4.54 -4.91 -4.93
N ALA A 105 -4.04 -4.58 -3.72
CA ALA A 105 -3.17 -3.41 -3.54
C ALA A 105 -1.87 -3.54 -4.33
N GLY A 106 -1.22 -4.70 -4.27
CA GLY A 106 -0.02 -4.98 -5.06
C GLY A 106 -0.28 -4.94 -6.57
N LEU A 107 -1.42 -5.47 -7.03
CA LEU A 107 -1.85 -5.36 -8.44
C LEU A 107 -2.08 -3.91 -8.87
N GLY A 108 -2.68 -3.09 -8.02
CA GLY A 108 -2.84 -1.65 -8.28
C GLY A 108 -1.49 -0.93 -8.43
N MET A 109 -0.51 -1.27 -7.60
CA MET A 109 0.85 -0.75 -7.72
C MET A 109 1.53 -1.22 -9.02
N LEU A 110 1.39 -2.49 -9.38
CA LEU A 110 1.89 -3.01 -10.66
C LEU A 110 1.21 -2.35 -11.85
N TYR A 111 -0.09 -2.10 -11.78
CA TYR A 111 -0.81 -1.37 -12.81
C TYR A 111 -0.20 0.02 -13.02
N MET A 112 0.02 0.79 -11.96
CA MET A 112 0.65 2.11 -12.05
C MET A 112 2.06 2.04 -12.65
N LEU A 113 2.83 1.02 -12.32
CA LEU A 113 4.21 0.85 -12.79
C LEU A 113 4.28 0.40 -14.26
N LEU A 114 3.32 -0.38 -14.74
CA LEU A 114 3.37 -1.02 -16.06
C LEU A 114 2.45 -0.36 -17.09
N ALA A 115 1.29 0.15 -16.67
CA ALA A 115 0.27 0.67 -17.57
C ALA A 115 0.38 2.17 -17.83
N VAL A 116 1.09 2.90 -16.97
CA VAL A 116 1.30 4.34 -17.15
C VAL A 116 2.59 4.57 -17.92
N PRO A 117 2.56 5.29 -19.08
CA PRO A 117 3.76 5.56 -19.84
C PRO A 117 4.73 6.45 -19.05
N HIS A 118 5.96 6.01 -18.92
CA HIS A 118 7.02 6.74 -18.23
C HIS A 118 8.10 7.11 -19.23
N THR A 119 8.54 8.37 -19.23
CA THR A 119 9.62 8.86 -20.08
C THR A 119 11.01 8.45 -19.59
N ALA A 120 11.13 7.93 -18.38
CA ALA A 120 12.41 7.51 -17.81
C ALA A 120 12.31 6.12 -17.19
N HIS A 121 13.31 5.29 -17.47
CA HIS A 121 13.46 3.97 -16.83
C HIS A 121 13.91 4.08 -15.34
N SER A 122 14.10 5.29 -14.83
CA SER A 122 14.54 5.53 -13.46
C SER A 122 13.48 6.31 -12.68
N MET A 123 13.29 5.95 -11.40
CA MET A 123 12.46 6.70 -10.45
C MET A 123 13.17 7.98 -9.93
N SER A 124 14.18 8.48 -10.66
CA SER A 124 14.91 9.70 -10.31
C SER A 124 14.15 10.99 -10.63
N THR A 125 13.04 10.88 -11.39
CA THR A 125 12.15 11.99 -11.68
C THR A 125 10.83 11.81 -10.94
N PRO A 126 10.11 12.91 -10.58
CA PRO A 126 8.82 12.79 -9.93
C PRO A 126 7.86 11.95 -10.76
N TRP A 127 7.34 10.89 -10.19
CA TRP A 127 6.33 10.02 -10.81
C TRP A 127 5.05 10.78 -11.19
N THR A 128 4.72 11.80 -10.43
CA THR A 128 3.57 12.69 -10.64
C THR A 128 3.81 13.78 -11.67
N GLY A 129 4.90 13.71 -12.42
CA GLY A 129 5.17 14.58 -13.57
C GLY A 129 4.13 14.39 -14.69
N PRO A 130 4.08 15.28 -15.68
CA PRO A 130 3.18 15.14 -16.81
C PRO A 130 3.47 13.82 -17.55
N HIS A 131 2.45 12.98 -17.63
CA HIS A 131 2.54 11.73 -18.40
C HIS A 131 2.44 12.04 -19.90
N THR A 132 3.21 11.34 -20.70
CA THR A 132 3.30 11.56 -22.16
C THR A 132 2.23 10.84 -22.97
N GLY A 133 1.27 10.19 -22.31
CA GLY A 133 0.20 9.45 -22.98
C GLY A 133 -0.87 8.95 -22.00
N GLN A 134 -1.93 8.37 -22.54
CA GLN A 134 -2.97 7.74 -21.76
C GLN A 134 -2.46 6.42 -21.16
N ALA A 135 -2.94 6.09 -19.96
CA ALA A 135 -2.65 4.81 -19.34
C ALA A 135 -3.15 3.66 -20.22
N ALA A 136 -2.37 2.61 -20.33
CA ALA A 136 -2.83 1.37 -20.96
C ALA A 136 -3.97 0.75 -20.12
N LEU A 137 -4.99 0.20 -20.77
CA LEU A 137 -6.13 -0.43 -20.13
C LEU A 137 -6.87 0.50 -19.14
N PRO A 138 -7.39 1.67 -19.55
CA PRO A 138 -8.03 2.63 -18.65
C PRO A 138 -9.24 2.04 -17.91
N ALA A 139 -9.97 1.10 -18.51
CA ALA A 139 -11.07 0.40 -17.84
C ALA A 139 -10.61 -0.36 -16.58
N LEU A 140 -9.42 -0.98 -16.62
CA LEU A 140 -8.83 -1.63 -15.45
C LEU A 140 -8.43 -0.61 -14.38
N GLY A 141 -7.89 0.53 -14.79
CA GLY A 141 -7.59 1.64 -13.88
C GLY A 141 -8.83 2.13 -13.15
N TRP A 142 -9.94 2.34 -13.86
CA TRP A 142 -11.22 2.71 -13.26
C TRP A 142 -11.77 1.63 -12.32
N ALA A 143 -11.60 0.34 -12.65
CA ALA A 143 -11.96 -0.74 -11.75
C ALA A 143 -11.18 -0.68 -10.43
N PHE A 144 -9.87 -0.39 -10.48
CA PHE A 144 -9.07 -0.17 -9.27
C PHE A 144 -9.51 1.07 -8.49
N VAL A 145 -9.81 2.19 -9.14
CA VAL A 145 -10.31 3.40 -8.47
C VAL A 145 -11.59 3.09 -7.69
N VAL A 146 -12.57 2.41 -8.32
CA VAL A 146 -13.82 2.00 -7.67
C VAL A 146 -13.55 1.04 -6.51
N PHE A 147 -12.67 0.06 -6.72
CA PHE A 147 -12.28 -0.90 -5.67
C PHE A 147 -11.68 -0.19 -4.45
N PHE A 148 -10.70 0.70 -4.64
CA PHE A 148 -10.05 1.40 -3.52
C PHE A 148 -10.98 2.44 -2.86
N ALA A 149 -11.86 3.09 -3.61
CA ALA A 149 -12.90 3.94 -3.04
C ALA A 149 -13.84 3.14 -2.13
N PHE A 150 -14.28 1.96 -2.57
CA PHE A 150 -15.10 1.05 -1.77
C PHE A 150 -14.37 0.57 -0.51
N GLN A 151 -13.09 0.19 -0.62
CA GLN A 151 -12.27 -0.18 0.53
C GLN A 151 -12.14 0.97 1.54
N THR A 152 -11.95 2.20 1.07
CA THR A 152 -11.87 3.39 1.92
C THR A 152 -13.17 3.57 2.73
N VAL A 153 -14.33 3.39 2.09
CA VAL A 153 -15.63 3.46 2.78
C VAL A 153 -15.79 2.33 3.80
N LEU A 154 -15.39 1.10 3.47
CA LEU A 154 -15.49 -0.04 4.39
C LEU A 154 -14.56 0.10 5.62
N LEU A 155 -13.39 0.71 5.46
CA LEU A 155 -12.42 0.90 6.55
C LEU A 155 -12.79 2.06 7.49
N GLY A 156 -13.59 3.03 7.02
CA GLY A 156 -14.00 4.18 7.82
C GLY A 156 -14.59 3.82 9.19
N PRO A 157 -15.58 2.92 9.28
CA PRO A 157 -16.12 2.47 10.57
C PRO A 157 -15.10 1.81 11.49
N ALA A 158 -14.10 1.10 10.95
CA ALA A 158 -13.04 0.47 11.73
C ALA A 158 -12.13 1.50 12.39
N VAL A 159 -11.86 2.62 11.73
CA VAL A 159 -11.11 3.75 12.33
C VAL A 159 -11.89 4.38 13.47
N LEU A 160 -13.21 4.53 13.33
CA LEU A 160 -14.05 5.17 14.35
C LEU A 160 -14.35 4.27 15.55
N ARG A 161 -14.58 2.97 15.31
CA ARG A 161 -15.07 1.99 16.30
C ARG A 161 -14.02 0.99 16.76
N GLY A 162 -12.82 0.97 16.16
CA GLY A 162 -11.75 0.04 16.51
C GLY A 162 -11.39 0.11 18.00
N ALA A 163 -10.96 -1.01 18.56
CA ALA A 163 -10.51 -1.09 19.94
C ALA A 163 -9.20 -0.31 20.13
N ARG A 164 -9.10 0.40 21.26
CA ARG A 164 -7.82 1.00 21.67
C ARG A 164 -6.97 -0.09 22.33
N GLY A 165 -5.80 -0.34 21.77
CA GLY A 165 -4.81 -1.24 22.36
C GLY A 165 -4.00 -0.58 23.47
N PRO A 166 -3.22 -1.36 24.24
CA PRO A 166 -2.39 -0.87 25.34
C PRO A 166 -1.21 0.02 24.89
N GLY A 167 -1.08 0.29 23.62
CA GLY A 167 -0.06 1.17 23.03
C GLY A 167 -0.32 1.40 21.55
N LEU A 168 0.35 2.40 20.99
CA LEU A 168 0.15 2.83 19.58
C LEU A 168 0.31 1.67 18.59
N LEU A 169 1.24 0.75 18.84
CA LEU A 169 1.54 -0.38 17.94
C LEU A 169 0.48 -1.50 18.00
N ALA A 170 -0.29 -1.58 19.10
CA ALA A 170 -1.38 -2.55 19.28
C ALA A 170 -2.77 -1.94 19.04
N ASP A 171 -2.83 -0.66 18.66
CA ASP A 171 -4.08 0.05 18.44
C ASP A 171 -4.66 -0.28 17.05
N THR A 172 -5.83 -0.93 17.07
CA THR A 172 -6.52 -1.34 15.83
C THR A 172 -7.03 -0.15 15.03
N ARG A 173 -7.30 1.01 15.66
CA ARG A 173 -7.71 2.23 14.97
C ARG A 173 -6.56 2.81 14.14
N VAL A 174 -5.34 2.80 14.71
CA VAL A 174 -4.15 3.28 14.00
C VAL A 174 -3.87 2.39 12.79
N ALA A 175 -3.96 1.08 12.96
CA ALA A 175 -3.80 0.15 11.87
C ALA A 175 -4.86 0.33 10.77
N ALA A 176 -6.13 0.49 11.15
CA ALA A 176 -7.21 0.77 10.21
C ALA A 176 -7.02 2.12 9.51
N ALA A 177 -6.56 3.15 10.22
CA ALA A 177 -6.24 4.46 9.63
C ALA A 177 -5.09 4.36 8.62
N CYS A 178 -4.05 3.58 8.90
CA CYS A 178 -2.97 3.30 7.94
C CYS A 178 -3.50 2.62 6.68
N GLN A 179 -4.33 1.57 6.82
CA GLN A 179 -4.94 0.87 5.69
C GLN A 179 -5.86 1.79 4.88
N LEU A 180 -6.68 2.61 5.55
CA LEU A 180 -7.56 3.58 4.90
C LEU A 180 -6.76 4.59 4.10
N THR A 181 -5.68 5.14 4.68
CA THR A 181 -4.80 6.11 4.01
C THR A 181 -4.11 5.48 2.81
N MET A 182 -3.66 4.22 2.92
CA MET A 182 -3.07 3.50 1.79
C MET A 182 -4.09 3.25 0.68
N ALA A 183 -5.31 2.79 1.02
CA ALA A 183 -6.37 2.56 0.03
C ALA A 183 -6.76 3.86 -0.68
N ALA A 184 -7.04 4.92 0.07
CA ALA A 184 -7.38 6.24 -0.48
C ALA A 184 -6.26 6.80 -1.35
N GLY A 185 -5.01 6.69 -0.90
CA GLY A 185 -3.84 7.15 -1.63
C GLY A 185 -3.58 6.37 -2.92
N THR A 186 -3.69 5.04 -2.89
CA THR A 186 -3.55 4.22 -4.10
C THR A 186 -4.65 4.56 -5.12
N GLY A 187 -5.91 4.64 -4.67
CA GLY A 187 -7.02 5.05 -5.52
C GLY A 187 -6.83 6.43 -6.13
N TYR A 188 -6.38 7.40 -5.33
CA TYR A 188 -6.06 8.75 -5.79
C TYR A 188 -4.93 8.76 -6.83
N LEU A 189 -3.82 8.06 -6.57
CA LEU A 189 -2.70 8.00 -7.51
C LEU A 189 -3.11 7.38 -8.84
N ILE A 190 -3.89 6.29 -8.83
CA ILE A 190 -4.43 5.70 -10.06
C ILE A 190 -5.36 6.70 -10.77
N PHE A 191 -6.26 7.36 -10.03
CA PHE A 191 -7.19 8.33 -10.60
C PHE A 191 -6.49 9.48 -11.33
N VAL A 192 -5.41 10.02 -10.76
CA VAL A 192 -4.67 11.14 -11.39
C VAL A 192 -3.80 10.71 -12.56
N THR A 193 -3.64 9.40 -12.80
CA THR A 193 -2.88 8.84 -13.94
C THR A 193 -3.79 8.41 -15.09
N LEU A 194 -5.12 8.39 -14.91
CA LEU A 194 -6.12 8.06 -15.94
C LEU A 194 -6.54 9.28 -16.74
#